data_a12a23e246ad5bbb59908f5653c9fbb5
#
_entry.id   a12a23e246ad5bbb59908f5653c9fbb5
#
_cell.length_a   1.000
_cell.length_b   1.000
_cell.length_c   1.000
_cell.angle_alpha   90.00
_cell.angle_beta   90.00
_cell.angle_gamma   90.00
#
_symmetry.space_group_name_H-M   'P 1'
#
loop_
_entity.id
_entity.type
_entity.pdbx_description
1 polymer ?
#
loop_
_entity_poly.entity_id
_entity_poly.type
_entity_poly.pdbx_seq_one_letter_code
_entity_poly.pdbx_strand_id
1 'polypeptide(L)'
;INNEWCQPELITRIAPVYRNGDILDSIAGISANEFKKRCIDQYKQCVAHNNTKTQFSEDTRTLANLSCAFDCIENLNATRYCLQTAYQKKENITREQASTAFANFDFPANFYDFLKSFPVNHPLALYCYNYRNVISGELYELHHDPLKFEKYLLSKAALTKEEQALIRQYETALKTGIPFQQGSELIALIAKYPKEYNEFSQKLFTKAKEYLSHIMQDSTCLMVDYIRAIYMRSSLYNLKPLTTQQEAMAT
;
A
#
# COMPACT_ATOMS: atom_id res chain seq x y z
N ILE A 1 1.13 -24.05 16.27
CA ILE A 1 1.30 -22.61 16.56
C ILE A 1 0.88 -22.47 18.01
N ASN A 2 1.84 -22.21 18.89
CA ASN A 2 1.61 -22.13 20.32
C ASN A 2 0.74 -20.92 20.65
N ASN A 3 -0.05 -21.00 21.74
CA ASN A 3 -0.87 -19.92 22.30
C ASN A 3 -0.09 -18.64 22.70
N GLU A 4 1.24 -18.64 22.56
CA GLU A 4 2.13 -17.48 22.80
C GLU A 4 1.75 -16.25 21.98
N TRP A 5 1.20 -16.47 20.77
CA TRP A 5 0.75 -15.40 19.87
C TRP A 5 -0.51 -14.66 20.36
N CYS A 6 -1.24 -15.28 21.28
CA CYS A 6 -2.44 -14.70 21.86
C CYS A 6 -2.18 -13.86 23.13
N GLN A 7 -0.91 -13.63 23.49
CA GLN A 7 -0.52 -12.78 24.61
C GLN A 7 0.11 -11.47 24.11
N PRO A 8 -0.70 -10.50 23.65
CA PRO A 8 -0.20 -9.25 23.05
C PRO A 8 0.65 -8.42 24.02
N GLU A 9 0.49 -8.62 25.31
CA GLU A 9 1.25 -7.93 26.38
C GLU A 9 2.73 -8.32 26.42
N LEU A 10 3.08 -9.48 25.85
CA LEU A 10 4.45 -10.00 25.86
C LEU A 10 5.24 -9.67 24.59
N ILE A 11 4.57 -9.27 23.51
CA ILE A 11 5.18 -8.95 22.24
C ILE A 11 5.01 -7.45 21.97
N THR A 12 6.12 -6.75 21.85
CA THR A 12 6.10 -5.33 21.48
C THR A 12 5.76 -5.18 20.02
N ARG A 13 4.80 -4.31 19.71
CA ARG A 13 4.41 -3.91 18.36
C ARG A 13 4.49 -2.40 18.19
N ILE A 14 4.56 -1.96 16.96
CA ILE A 14 4.56 -0.54 16.61
C ILE A 14 3.11 -0.12 16.35
N ALA A 15 2.64 0.86 17.13
CA ALA A 15 1.31 1.40 16.92
C ALA A 15 1.23 2.24 15.61
N PRO A 16 0.10 2.19 14.88
CA PRO A 16 -0.11 3.09 13.76
C PRO A 16 -0.07 4.55 14.21
N VAL A 17 0.83 5.34 13.60
CA VAL A 17 1.04 6.76 13.94
C VAL A 17 -0.23 7.57 13.74
N TYR A 18 -0.97 7.31 12.68
CA TYR A 18 -2.20 8.03 12.35
C TYR A 18 -3.36 7.81 13.34
N ARG A 19 -3.24 6.84 14.27
CA ARG A 19 -4.23 6.57 15.32
C ARG A 19 -3.84 7.14 16.68
N ASN A 20 -2.64 7.72 16.80
CA ASN A 20 -2.13 8.22 18.06
C ASN A 20 -1.98 9.75 18.01
N GLY A 21 -2.86 10.45 18.72
CA GLY A 21 -2.91 11.92 18.75
C GLY A 21 -1.61 12.56 19.25
N ASP A 22 -0.98 11.99 20.28
CA ASP A 22 0.26 12.52 20.88
C ASP A 22 1.43 12.38 19.91
N ILE A 23 1.48 11.26 19.15
CA ILE A 23 2.52 11.07 18.14
C ILE A 23 2.30 12.07 16.99
N LEU A 24 1.05 12.28 16.55
CA LEU A 24 0.74 13.27 15.51
C LEU A 24 1.20 14.67 15.90
N ASP A 25 1.02 15.07 17.16
CA ASP A 25 1.49 16.36 17.64
C ASP A 25 3.03 16.47 17.57
N SER A 26 3.73 15.39 17.87
CA SER A 26 5.20 15.34 17.85
C SER A 26 5.83 15.39 16.46
N ILE A 27 5.06 15.10 15.42
CA ILE A 27 5.53 15.06 14.02
C ILE A 27 5.09 16.28 13.20
N ALA A 28 4.37 17.22 13.81
CA ALA A 28 3.89 18.40 13.12
C ALA A 28 5.03 19.30 12.68
N GLY A 29 5.27 19.37 11.36
CA GLY A 29 6.31 20.21 10.75
C GLY A 29 7.66 19.53 10.51
N ILE A 30 7.80 18.22 10.80
CA ILE A 30 9.02 17.48 10.42
C ILE A 30 9.00 17.11 8.93
N SER A 31 10.17 16.84 8.36
CA SER A 31 10.31 16.36 7.00
C SER A 31 9.95 14.87 6.87
N ALA A 32 9.65 14.42 5.62
CA ALA A 32 9.44 13.00 5.34
C ALA A 32 10.65 12.13 5.73
N ASN A 33 11.87 12.62 5.52
CA ASN A 33 13.08 11.89 5.91
C ASN A 33 13.24 11.78 7.44
N GLU A 34 12.87 12.81 8.17
CA GLU A 34 12.90 12.75 9.64
C GLU A 34 11.82 11.81 10.18
N PHE A 35 10.62 11.85 9.60
CA PHE A 35 9.57 10.90 9.93
C PHE A 35 10.03 9.45 9.66
N LYS A 36 10.60 9.20 8.47
CA LYS A 36 11.19 7.91 8.12
C LYS A 36 12.22 7.45 9.15
N LYS A 37 13.15 8.32 9.53
CA LYS A 37 14.15 8.00 10.53
C LYS A 37 13.52 7.57 11.86
N ARG A 38 12.52 8.31 12.36
CA ARG A 38 11.81 7.97 13.61
C ARG A 38 11.12 6.61 13.53
N CYS A 39 10.44 6.29 12.43
CA CYS A 39 9.80 4.99 12.23
C CYS A 39 10.84 3.85 12.23
N ILE A 40 11.96 4.03 11.53
CA ILE A 40 13.04 3.01 11.48
C ILE A 40 13.70 2.84 12.86
N ASP A 41 13.94 3.91 13.59
CA ASP A 41 14.53 3.84 14.94
C ASP A 41 13.57 3.12 15.91
N GLN A 42 12.28 3.38 15.82
CA GLN A 42 11.26 2.66 16.58
C GLN A 42 11.22 1.16 16.22
N TYR A 43 11.31 0.82 14.93
CA TYR A 43 11.42 -0.56 14.49
C TYR A 43 12.64 -1.26 15.10
N LYS A 44 13.80 -0.64 15.06
CA LYS A 44 15.03 -1.20 15.65
C LYS A 44 14.89 -1.46 17.16
N GLN A 45 14.27 -0.52 17.88
CA GLN A 45 13.98 -0.68 19.32
C GLN A 45 13.02 -1.83 19.57
N CYS A 46 11.96 -1.95 18.77
CA CYS A 46 10.99 -3.04 18.86
C CYS A 46 11.67 -4.41 18.67
N VAL A 47 12.47 -4.57 17.62
CA VAL A 47 13.23 -5.79 17.34
C VAL A 47 14.21 -6.10 18.47
N ALA A 48 14.97 -5.12 18.95
CA ALA A 48 15.89 -5.31 20.05
C ALA A 48 15.17 -5.81 21.31
N HIS A 49 14.02 -5.21 21.64
CA HIS A 49 13.20 -5.64 22.77
C HIS A 49 12.66 -7.07 22.60
N ASN A 50 12.08 -7.39 21.43
CA ASN A 50 11.56 -8.74 21.18
C ASN A 50 12.65 -9.81 21.27
N ASN A 51 13.87 -9.50 20.85
CA ASN A 51 15.00 -10.42 20.92
C ASN A 51 15.46 -10.71 22.35
N THR A 52 15.12 -9.86 23.34
CA THR A 52 15.40 -10.16 24.77
C THR A 52 14.44 -11.20 25.35
N LYS A 53 13.35 -11.55 24.66
CA LYS A 53 12.33 -12.49 25.13
C LYS A 53 12.76 -13.93 24.90
N THR A 54 13.72 -14.40 25.67
CA THR A 54 14.30 -15.74 25.53
C THR A 54 13.34 -16.88 25.85
N GLN A 55 12.22 -16.60 26.55
CA GLN A 55 11.16 -17.56 26.85
C GLN A 55 10.35 -17.98 25.61
N PHE A 56 10.43 -17.22 24.51
CA PHE A 56 9.73 -17.55 23.27
C PHE A 56 10.60 -18.37 22.32
N SER A 57 9.95 -19.21 21.51
CA SER A 57 10.62 -19.93 20.42
C SER A 57 11.23 -18.95 19.41
N GLU A 58 12.19 -19.43 18.61
CA GLU A 58 12.81 -18.64 17.55
C GLU A 58 11.77 -18.17 16.51
N ASP A 59 10.85 -19.06 16.12
CA ASP A 59 9.77 -18.72 15.17
C ASP A 59 8.85 -17.64 15.73
N THR A 60 8.51 -17.69 17.03
CA THR A 60 7.69 -16.67 17.68
C THR A 60 8.39 -15.31 17.68
N ARG A 61 9.68 -15.26 18.00
CA ARG A 61 10.46 -14.02 17.94
C ARG A 61 10.58 -13.49 16.50
N THR A 62 10.78 -14.38 15.54
CA THR A 62 10.85 -14.04 14.12
C THR A 62 9.53 -13.44 13.65
N LEU A 63 8.39 -14.06 13.97
CA LEU A 63 7.07 -13.51 13.66
C LEU A 63 6.81 -12.15 14.31
N ALA A 64 7.24 -11.97 15.56
CA ALA A 64 7.14 -10.69 16.26
C ALA A 64 7.95 -9.60 15.56
N ASN A 65 9.18 -9.90 15.16
CA ASN A 65 10.07 -8.97 14.46
C ASN A 65 9.55 -8.64 13.05
N LEU A 66 9.02 -9.63 12.34
CA LEU A 66 8.35 -9.42 11.04
C LEU A 66 7.13 -8.52 11.20
N SER A 67 6.31 -8.75 12.23
CA SER A 67 5.16 -7.87 12.51
C SER A 67 5.59 -6.44 12.77
N CYS A 68 6.66 -6.21 13.55
CA CYS A 68 7.22 -4.87 13.73
C CYS A 68 7.72 -4.26 12.42
N ALA A 69 8.31 -5.06 11.53
CA ALA A 69 8.75 -4.59 10.22
C ALA A 69 7.55 -4.12 9.39
N PHE A 70 6.47 -4.91 9.31
CA PHE A 70 5.28 -4.52 8.54
C PHE A 70 4.50 -3.37 9.18
N ASP A 71 4.44 -3.28 10.51
CA ASP A 71 3.88 -2.11 11.19
C ASP A 71 4.69 -0.82 10.85
N CYS A 72 6.02 -0.93 10.80
CA CYS A 72 6.88 0.18 10.40
C CYS A 72 6.65 0.59 8.94
N ILE A 73 6.59 -0.38 8.01
CA ILE A 73 6.33 -0.12 6.60
C ILE A 73 4.94 0.53 6.42
N GLU A 74 3.91 0.06 7.13
CA GLU A 74 2.57 0.68 7.10
C GLU A 74 2.62 2.15 7.54
N ASN A 75 3.36 2.47 8.60
CA ASN A 75 3.55 3.86 9.04
C ASN A 75 4.30 4.69 7.98
N LEU A 76 5.30 4.11 7.33
CA LEU A 76 6.06 4.79 6.27
C LEU A 76 5.21 5.05 5.03
N ASN A 77 4.32 4.12 4.67
CA ASN A 77 3.37 4.32 3.59
C ASN A 77 2.36 5.40 3.90
N ALA A 78 1.96 5.50 5.15
CA ALA A 78 1.05 6.54 5.62
C ALA A 78 1.76 7.91 5.83
N THR A 79 3.05 8.08 5.48
CA THR A 79 3.83 9.28 5.77
C THR A 79 3.12 10.56 5.34
N ARG A 80 2.69 10.66 4.08
CA ARG A 80 1.97 11.85 3.57
C ARG A 80 0.73 12.14 4.40
N TYR A 81 -0.07 11.11 4.66
CA TYR A 81 -1.31 11.23 5.45
C TYR A 81 -1.01 11.67 6.89
N CYS A 82 0.00 11.07 7.54
CA CYS A 82 0.42 11.42 8.90
C CYS A 82 0.88 12.87 9.00
N LEU A 83 1.77 13.30 8.10
CA LEU A 83 2.31 14.67 8.08
C LEU A 83 1.22 15.70 7.76
N GLN A 84 0.33 15.41 6.82
CA GLN A 84 -0.81 16.26 6.48
C GLN A 84 -1.77 16.40 7.67
N THR A 85 -2.08 15.29 8.36
CA THR A 85 -2.99 15.30 9.52
C THR A 85 -2.37 16.05 10.70
N ALA A 86 -1.07 15.85 10.95
CA ALA A 86 -0.33 16.59 11.98
C ALA A 86 -0.30 18.08 11.68
N TYR A 87 -0.07 18.46 10.43
CA TYR A 87 -0.10 19.86 9.97
C TYR A 87 -1.50 20.46 10.14
N GLN A 88 -2.55 19.74 9.70
CA GLN A 88 -3.94 20.16 9.89
C GLN A 88 -4.27 20.48 11.35
N LYS A 89 -3.87 19.59 12.25
CA LYS A 89 -4.09 19.75 13.70
C LYS A 89 -3.33 20.93 14.26
N LYS A 90 -2.05 21.06 13.92
CA LYS A 90 -1.17 22.14 14.40
C LYS A 90 -1.67 23.52 13.97
N GLU A 91 -2.02 23.67 12.70
CA GLU A 91 -2.46 24.95 12.12
C GLU A 91 -3.96 25.22 12.34
N ASN A 92 -4.70 24.28 12.95
CA ASN A 92 -6.15 24.35 13.20
C ASN A 92 -6.95 24.72 11.93
N ILE A 93 -6.64 24.06 10.82
CA ILE A 93 -7.23 24.29 9.50
C ILE A 93 -8.14 23.12 9.08
N THR A 94 -8.95 23.32 8.03
CA THR A 94 -9.78 22.25 7.48
C THR A 94 -8.95 21.19 6.75
N ARG A 95 -9.55 20.01 6.54
CA ARG A 95 -8.94 18.94 5.77
C ARG A 95 -8.63 19.36 4.33
N GLU A 96 -9.50 20.16 3.72
CA GLU A 96 -9.36 20.68 2.36
C GLU A 96 -8.17 21.64 2.27
N GLN A 97 -8.02 22.54 3.26
CA GLN A 97 -6.88 23.46 3.33
C GLN A 97 -5.55 22.69 3.50
N ALA A 98 -5.53 21.69 4.40
CA ALA A 98 -4.37 20.82 4.56
C ALA A 98 -4.06 20.02 3.28
N SER A 99 -5.10 19.52 2.58
CA SER A 99 -4.92 18.81 1.31
C SER A 99 -4.32 19.71 0.23
N THR A 100 -4.74 20.96 0.17
CA THR A 100 -4.19 21.96 -0.75
C THR A 100 -2.71 22.25 -0.44
N ALA A 101 -2.37 22.41 0.84
CA ALA A 101 -0.97 22.63 1.28
C ALA A 101 -0.07 21.43 0.92
N PHE A 102 -0.61 20.21 0.90
CA PHE A 102 0.10 18.99 0.55
C PHE A 102 -0.11 18.52 -0.90
N ALA A 103 -0.74 19.35 -1.77
CA ALA A 103 -1.00 18.97 -3.16
C ALA A 103 0.27 18.62 -3.93
N ASN A 104 1.37 19.35 -3.66
CA ASN A 104 2.68 19.14 -4.28
C ASN A 104 3.66 18.39 -3.36
N PHE A 105 3.15 17.68 -2.34
CA PHE A 105 4.00 16.85 -1.50
C PHE A 105 4.58 15.72 -2.33
N ASP A 106 5.91 15.66 -2.37
CA ASP A 106 6.64 14.63 -3.09
C ASP A 106 7.63 13.93 -2.14
N PHE A 107 7.83 12.65 -2.36
CA PHE A 107 8.78 11.89 -1.59
C PHE A 107 10.19 12.09 -2.16
N PRO A 108 11.23 12.17 -1.30
CA PRO A 108 12.61 12.13 -1.77
C PRO A 108 12.84 10.89 -2.66
N ALA A 109 13.66 11.02 -3.70
CA ALA A 109 13.90 9.96 -4.70
C ALA A 109 14.29 8.60 -4.10
N ASN A 110 14.97 8.61 -2.96
CA ASN A 110 15.43 7.42 -2.24
C ASN A 110 14.57 7.08 -1.00
N PHE A 111 13.36 7.65 -0.91
CA PHE A 111 12.52 7.45 0.28
C PHE A 111 12.26 5.97 0.56
N TYR A 112 11.96 5.18 -0.47
CA TYR A 112 11.60 3.76 -0.36
C TYR A 112 12.80 2.80 -0.30
N ASP A 113 14.05 3.29 -0.31
CA ASP A 113 15.25 2.46 -0.19
C ASP A 113 15.32 1.66 1.11
N PHE A 114 14.53 2.04 2.12
CA PHE A 114 14.43 1.29 3.38
C PHE A 114 13.92 -0.13 3.19
N LEU A 115 13.13 -0.40 2.16
CA LEU A 115 12.61 -1.75 1.87
C LEU A 115 13.72 -2.79 1.72
N LYS A 116 14.90 -2.38 1.21
CA LYS A 116 16.07 -3.24 1.06
C LYS A 116 16.59 -3.82 2.39
N SER A 117 16.33 -3.12 3.49
CA SER A 117 16.81 -3.50 4.82
C SER A 117 15.77 -4.27 5.67
N PHE A 118 14.56 -4.47 5.14
CA PHE A 118 13.50 -5.17 5.84
C PHE A 118 13.38 -6.62 5.38
N PRO A 119 13.05 -7.56 6.29
CA PRO A 119 12.97 -8.99 5.95
C PRO A 119 11.62 -9.33 5.28
N VAL A 120 11.25 -8.57 4.23
CA VAL A 120 9.93 -8.67 3.58
C VAL A 120 9.75 -9.97 2.77
N ASN A 121 10.83 -10.67 2.46
CA ASN A 121 10.82 -11.92 1.68
C ASN A 121 10.89 -13.18 2.57
N HIS A 122 10.61 -13.08 3.85
CA HIS A 122 10.63 -14.21 4.76
C HIS A 122 9.32 -15.02 4.67
N PRO A 123 9.35 -16.38 4.58
CA PRO A 123 8.13 -17.20 4.45
C PRO A 123 7.09 -16.96 5.55
N LEU A 124 7.53 -16.74 6.80
CA LEU A 124 6.64 -16.44 7.92
C LEU A 124 5.94 -15.07 7.80
N ALA A 125 6.36 -14.21 6.88
CA ALA A 125 5.72 -12.91 6.64
C ALA A 125 4.24 -13.05 6.24
N LEU A 126 3.88 -14.14 5.56
CA LEU A 126 2.49 -14.44 5.18
C LEU A 126 1.53 -14.55 6.37
N TYR A 127 2.05 -14.85 7.56
CA TYR A 127 1.27 -14.93 8.80
C TYR A 127 1.14 -13.60 9.54
N CYS A 128 1.84 -12.55 9.08
CA CYS A 128 1.75 -11.22 9.67
C CYS A 128 0.50 -10.50 9.17
N TYR A 129 -0.31 -9.97 10.10
CA TYR A 129 -1.58 -9.31 9.79
C TYR A 129 -1.41 -8.18 8.76
N ASN A 130 -0.40 -7.34 8.94
CA ASN A 130 -0.17 -6.18 8.07
C ASN A 130 0.54 -6.51 6.76
N TYR A 131 1.04 -7.74 6.57
CA TYR A 131 1.73 -8.13 5.34
C TYR A 131 0.89 -7.83 4.10
N ARG A 132 -0.37 -8.26 4.11
CA ARG A 132 -1.29 -8.03 2.99
C ARG A 132 -1.54 -6.54 2.74
N ASN A 133 -1.75 -5.76 3.80
CA ASN A 133 -2.04 -4.33 3.69
C ASN A 133 -0.82 -3.57 3.16
N VAL A 134 0.35 -3.89 3.66
CA VAL A 134 1.61 -3.31 3.20
C VAL A 134 1.83 -3.60 1.73
N ILE A 135 1.71 -4.85 1.31
CA ILE A 135 1.96 -5.22 -0.08
C ILE A 135 0.95 -4.59 -1.02
N SER A 136 -0.34 -4.63 -0.68
CA SER A 136 -1.37 -4.01 -1.53
C SER A 136 -1.24 -2.48 -1.54
N GLY A 137 -0.87 -1.86 -0.42
CA GLY A 137 -0.64 -0.42 -0.31
C GLY A 137 0.61 0.02 -1.05
N GLU A 138 1.77 -0.64 -0.81
CA GLU A 138 3.05 -0.33 -1.44
C GLU A 138 2.99 -0.36 -2.95
N LEU A 139 2.42 -1.43 -3.50
CA LEU A 139 2.33 -1.55 -4.94
C LEU A 139 1.31 -0.61 -5.53
N TYR A 140 0.29 -0.31 -4.76
CA TYR A 140 -0.74 0.62 -5.16
C TYR A 140 -0.21 2.06 -5.13
N GLU A 141 0.48 2.47 -4.06
CA GLU A 141 1.05 3.82 -3.89
C GLU A 141 2.25 4.08 -4.80
N LEU A 142 3.18 3.13 -4.91
CA LEU A 142 4.40 3.28 -5.72
C LEU A 142 4.13 3.39 -7.22
N HIS A 143 2.97 2.92 -7.69
CA HIS A 143 2.61 2.91 -9.10
C HIS A 143 1.27 3.58 -9.38
N HIS A 144 0.66 4.20 -8.38
CA HIS A 144 -0.67 4.78 -8.50
C HIS A 144 -0.62 6.25 -8.91
N ASP A 145 -0.64 6.48 -10.19
CA ASP A 145 -1.43 7.57 -10.74
C ASP A 145 -2.89 7.08 -10.73
N PRO A 146 -3.79 7.63 -9.91
CA PRO A 146 -5.18 7.16 -9.79
C PRO A 146 -5.95 7.17 -11.12
N LEU A 147 -5.38 7.76 -12.16
CA LEU A 147 -5.91 7.79 -13.53
C LEU A 147 -5.24 6.81 -14.48
N LYS A 148 -4.39 5.89 -14.02
CA LYS A 148 -3.59 5.11 -14.98
C LYS A 148 -4.43 4.24 -15.90
N PHE A 149 -5.47 3.59 -15.40
CA PHE A 149 -6.32 2.75 -16.25
C PHE A 149 -7.18 3.60 -17.18
N GLU A 150 -7.75 4.66 -16.69
CA GLU A 150 -8.57 5.60 -17.46
C GLU A 150 -7.74 6.26 -18.58
N LYS A 151 -6.52 6.69 -18.28
CA LYS A 151 -5.57 7.18 -19.31
C LYS A 151 -5.20 6.08 -20.32
N TYR A 152 -5.03 4.86 -19.85
CA TYR A 152 -4.78 3.72 -20.72
C TYR A 152 -5.96 3.47 -21.67
N LEU A 153 -7.20 3.50 -21.14
CA LEU A 153 -8.42 3.39 -21.95
C LEU A 153 -8.49 4.48 -23.01
N LEU A 154 -8.26 5.75 -22.65
CA LEU A 154 -8.23 6.87 -23.59
C LEU A 154 -7.23 6.68 -24.73
N SER A 155 -6.15 5.93 -24.48
CA SER A 155 -5.09 5.69 -25.46
C SER A 155 -5.27 4.44 -26.33
N LYS A 156 -6.13 3.49 -25.90
CA LYS A 156 -6.20 2.15 -26.50
C LYS A 156 -7.59 1.74 -26.97
N ALA A 157 -8.63 2.23 -26.33
CA ALA A 157 -10.01 1.83 -26.63
C ALA A 157 -10.69 2.84 -27.57
N ALA A 158 -11.60 2.34 -28.42
CA ALA A 158 -12.49 3.17 -29.22
C ALA A 158 -13.67 3.64 -28.35
N LEU A 159 -13.41 4.61 -27.48
CA LEU A 159 -14.40 5.18 -26.56
C LEU A 159 -15.36 6.11 -27.27
N THR A 160 -16.62 6.09 -26.87
CA THR A 160 -17.60 7.10 -27.29
C THR A 160 -17.23 8.49 -26.73
N LYS A 161 -17.87 9.54 -27.25
CA LYS A 161 -17.67 10.92 -26.75
C LYS A 161 -18.10 11.04 -25.27
N GLU A 162 -19.18 10.37 -24.90
CA GLU A 162 -19.74 10.34 -23.54
C GLU A 162 -18.77 9.64 -22.58
N GLU A 163 -18.21 8.49 -22.97
CA GLU A 163 -17.22 7.75 -22.18
C GLU A 163 -15.93 8.55 -21.97
N GLN A 164 -15.45 9.23 -23.02
CA GLN A 164 -14.31 10.14 -22.91
C GLN A 164 -14.61 11.32 -21.97
N ALA A 165 -15.82 11.90 -22.07
CA ALA A 165 -16.23 13.00 -21.19
C ALA A 165 -16.28 12.55 -19.71
N LEU A 166 -16.79 11.36 -19.42
CA LEU A 166 -16.84 10.79 -18.08
C LEU A 166 -15.42 10.65 -17.48
N ILE A 167 -14.47 10.11 -18.23
CA ILE A 167 -13.09 9.98 -17.79
C ILE A 167 -12.46 11.35 -17.53
N ARG A 168 -12.68 12.33 -18.40
CA ARG A 168 -12.14 13.70 -18.22
C ARG A 168 -12.74 14.41 -17.00
N GLN A 169 -14.03 14.19 -16.71
CA GLN A 169 -14.67 14.72 -15.50
C GLN A 169 -14.05 14.10 -14.25
N TYR A 170 -13.80 12.79 -14.26
CA TYR A 170 -13.09 12.11 -13.17
C TYR A 170 -11.67 12.66 -12.99
N GLU A 171 -10.93 12.83 -14.08
CA GLU A 171 -9.60 13.46 -14.07
C GLU A 171 -9.63 14.87 -13.45
N THR A 172 -10.62 15.66 -13.80
CA THR A 172 -10.81 17.01 -13.26
C THR A 172 -11.12 16.96 -11.77
N ALA A 173 -12.02 16.07 -11.35
CA ALA A 173 -12.38 15.88 -9.95
C ALA A 173 -11.16 15.52 -9.09
N LEU A 174 -10.30 14.63 -9.58
CA LEU A 174 -9.05 14.27 -8.89
C LEU A 174 -8.08 15.45 -8.77
N LYS A 175 -7.94 16.26 -9.82
CA LYS A 175 -7.05 17.43 -9.81
C LYS A 175 -7.55 18.56 -8.92
N THR A 176 -8.88 18.75 -8.86
CA THR A 176 -9.49 19.85 -8.11
C THR A 176 -9.89 19.48 -6.68
N GLY A 177 -9.87 18.18 -6.34
CA GLY A 177 -10.36 17.68 -5.04
C GLY A 177 -11.89 17.76 -4.88
N ILE A 178 -12.62 18.08 -5.95
CA ILE A 178 -14.09 18.11 -5.94
C ILE A 178 -14.60 16.65 -5.98
N PRO A 179 -15.58 16.27 -5.14
CA PRO A 179 -16.13 14.92 -5.17
C PRO A 179 -16.68 14.55 -6.54
N PHE A 180 -16.27 13.40 -7.07
CA PHE A 180 -16.79 12.86 -8.32
C PHE A 180 -18.14 12.18 -8.07
N GLN A 181 -19.19 12.64 -8.74
CA GLN A 181 -20.58 12.21 -8.47
C GLN A 181 -20.98 10.95 -9.27
N GLN A 182 -20.27 10.60 -10.32
CA GLN A 182 -20.61 9.53 -11.27
C GLN A 182 -19.72 8.28 -11.10
N GLY A 183 -19.46 7.89 -9.83
CA GLY A 183 -18.60 6.75 -9.54
C GLY A 183 -19.14 5.41 -10.04
N SER A 184 -20.48 5.21 -10.02
CA SER A 184 -21.14 4.01 -10.53
C SER A 184 -21.01 3.88 -12.06
N GLU A 185 -21.14 5.00 -12.78
CA GLU A 185 -20.98 5.06 -14.23
C GLU A 185 -19.54 4.76 -14.66
N LEU A 186 -18.57 5.28 -13.88
CA LEU A 186 -17.16 4.99 -14.15
C LEU A 186 -16.83 3.51 -13.92
N ILE A 187 -17.36 2.90 -12.85
CA ILE A 187 -17.21 1.46 -12.58
C ILE A 187 -17.86 0.64 -13.72
N ALA A 188 -19.05 1.02 -14.15
CA ALA A 188 -19.73 0.37 -15.27
C ALA A 188 -18.95 0.52 -16.58
N LEU A 189 -18.33 1.68 -16.84
CA LEU A 189 -17.45 1.91 -17.97
C LEU A 189 -16.23 0.96 -17.92
N ILE A 190 -15.54 0.89 -16.80
CA ILE A 190 -14.39 -0.02 -16.61
C ILE A 190 -14.77 -1.47 -16.91
N ALA A 191 -15.95 -1.90 -16.44
CA ALA A 191 -16.46 -3.26 -16.65
C ALA A 191 -16.76 -3.60 -18.12
N LYS A 192 -16.93 -2.61 -19.00
CA LYS A 192 -17.10 -2.84 -20.46
C LYS A 192 -15.80 -3.21 -21.18
N TYR A 193 -14.64 -2.97 -20.56
CA TYR A 193 -13.32 -3.13 -21.17
C TYR A 193 -12.44 -4.16 -20.44
N PRO A 194 -12.90 -5.42 -20.25
CA PRO A 194 -12.16 -6.41 -19.47
C PRO A 194 -10.83 -6.80 -20.12
N LYS A 195 -10.76 -6.77 -21.47
CA LYS A 195 -9.51 -7.06 -22.18
C LYS A 195 -8.45 -5.99 -21.90
N GLU A 196 -8.80 -4.73 -22.04
CA GLU A 196 -7.93 -3.58 -21.78
C GLU A 196 -7.51 -3.53 -20.31
N TYR A 197 -8.43 -3.87 -19.39
CA TYR A 197 -8.12 -3.98 -17.96
C TYR A 197 -7.10 -5.08 -17.67
N ASN A 198 -7.25 -6.25 -18.27
CA ASN A 198 -6.30 -7.34 -18.12
C ASN A 198 -4.93 -6.99 -18.70
N GLU A 199 -4.86 -6.37 -19.89
CA GLU A 199 -3.61 -5.91 -20.50
C GLU A 199 -2.91 -4.86 -19.62
N PHE A 200 -3.67 -3.90 -19.08
CA PHE A 200 -3.17 -2.89 -18.17
C PHE A 200 -2.63 -3.50 -16.87
N SER A 201 -3.40 -4.43 -16.26
CA SER A 201 -3.02 -5.13 -15.04
C SER A 201 -1.74 -5.95 -15.23
N GLN A 202 -1.57 -6.61 -16.39
CA GLN A 202 -0.33 -7.34 -16.71
C GLN A 202 0.86 -6.39 -16.83
N LYS A 203 0.69 -5.22 -17.44
CA LYS A 203 1.75 -4.20 -17.53
C LYS A 203 2.13 -3.64 -16.16
N LEU A 204 1.12 -3.34 -15.31
CA LEU A 204 1.37 -2.91 -13.94
C LEU A 204 2.11 -3.96 -13.16
N PHE A 205 1.69 -5.21 -13.27
CA PHE A 205 2.35 -6.34 -12.61
C PHE A 205 3.81 -6.48 -13.05
N THR A 206 4.09 -6.39 -14.36
CA THR A 206 5.45 -6.46 -14.87
C THR A 206 6.31 -5.33 -14.31
N LYS A 207 5.82 -4.09 -14.32
CA LYS A 207 6.52 -2.95 -13.73
C LYS A 207 6.73 -3.09 -12.23
N ALA A 208 5.73 -3.56 -11.49
CA ALA A 208 5.85 -3.81 -10.06
C ALA A 208 6.90 -4.88 -9.76
N LYS A 209 6.92 -5.96 -10.56
CA LYS A 209 7.93 -7.01 -10.48
C LYS A 209 9.35 -6.48 -10.75
N GLU A 210 9.52 -5.70 -11.82
CA GLU A 210 10.80 -5.07 -12.16
C GLU A 210 11.26 -4.14 -11.03
N TYR A 211 10.37 -3.30 -10.52
CA TYR A 211 10.67 -2.37 -9.44
C TYR A 211 11.05 -3.10 -8.14
N LEU A 212 10.27 -4.09 -7.72
CA LEU A 212 10.56 -4.90 -6.52
C LEU A 212 11.83 -5.71 -6.67
N SER A 213 12.07 -6.33 -7.83
CA SER A 213 13.31 -7.05 -8.12
C SER A 213 14.52 -6.13 -8.09
N HIS A 214 14.38 -4.90 -8.57
CA HIS A 214 15.44 -3.89 -8.51
C HIS A 214 15.72 -3.44 -7.07
N ILE A 215 14.67 -3.16 -6.27
CA ILE A 215 14.81 -2.76 -4.86
C ILE A 215 15.37 -3.91 -4.01
N MET A 216 14.81 -5.10 -4.17
CA MET A 216 15.13 -6.26 -3.34
C MET A 216 16.40 -6.99 -3.81
N GLN A 217 16.90 -6.68 -5.01
CA GLN A 217 17.99 -7.40 -5.67
C GLN A 217 17.73 -8.92 -5.76
N ASP A 218 16.45 -9.31 -5.75
CA ASP A 218 16.01 -10.70 -5.75
C ASP A 218 14.83 -10.89 -6.71
N SER A 219 15.01 -11.80 -7.68
CA SER A 219 13.99 -12.15 -8.67
C SER A 219 12.90 -13.09 -8.12
N THR A 220 13.12 -13.68 -6.94
CA THR A 220 12.22 -14.66 -6.28
C THR A 220 11.43 -14.05 -5.14
N CYS A 221 11.08 -12.78 -5.24
CA CYS A 221 10.40 -12.07 -4.17
C CYS A 221 9.00 -12.65 -3.89
N LEU A 222 8.80 -13.20 -2.69
CA LEU A 222 7.52 -13.73 -2.20
C LEU A 222 6.39 -12.72 -2.33
N MET A 223 6.68 -11.43 -2.15
CA MET A 223 5.73 -10.33 -2.36
C MET A 223 5.18 -10.32 -3.78
N VAL A 224 6.03 -10.55 -4.77
CA VAL A 224 5.61 -10.56 -6.18
C VAL A 224 4.64 -11.70 -6.47
N ASP A 225 4.91 -12.90 -5.95
CA ASP A 225 4.03 -14.06 -6.13
C ASP A 225 2.70 -13.88 -5.41
N TYR A 226 2.72 -13.30 -4.21
CA TYR A 226 1.50 -12.98 -3.46
C TYR A 226 0.61 -11.96 -4.20
N ILE A 227 1.21 -10.92 -4.76
CA ILE A 227 0.50 -9.92 -5.57
C ILE A 227 -0.08 -10.56 -6.81
N ARG A 228 0.71 -11.40 -7.50
CA ARG A 228 0.23 -12.15 -8.65
C ARG A 228 -1.00 -12.96 -8.31
N ALA A 229 -1.00 -13.67 -7.17
CA ALA A 229 -2.13 -14.44 -6.69
C ALA A 229 -3.36 -13.55 -6.43
N ILE A 230 -3.20 -12.37 -5.80
CA ILE A 230 -4.30 -11.42 -5.56
C ILE A 230 -4.88 -10.91 -6.89
N TYR A 231 -4.03 -10.49 -7.84
CA TYR A 231 -4.49 -10.00 -9.15
C TYR A 231 -5.19 -11.08 -9.95
N MET A 232 -4.65 -12.31 -9.97
CA MET A 232 -5.29 -13.45 -10.63
C MET A 232 -6.66 -13.73 -10.01
N ARG A 233 -6.76 -13.75 -8.69
CA ARG A 233 -8.04 -13.92 -7.99
C ARG A 233 -9.05 -12.82 -8.34
N SER A 234 -8.65 -11.56 -8.33
CA SER A 234 -9.52 -10.42 -8.69
C SER A 234 -9.98 -10.50 -10.14
N SER A 235 -9.09 -10.86 -11.06
CA SER A 235 -9.43 -11.05 -12.48
C SER A 235 -10.42 -12.18 -12.68
N LEU A 236 -10.28 -13.30 -11.95
CA LEU A 236 -11.20 -14.43 -12.00
C LEU A 236 -12.58 -14.09 -11.44
N TYR A 237 -12.67 -13.27 -10.38
CA TYR A 237 -13.95 -12.81 -9.83
C TYR A 237 -14.78 -11.98 -10.82
N ASN A 238 -14.11 -11.26 -11.73
CA ASN A 238 -14.74 -10.41 -12.74
C ASN A 238 -15.12 -11.17 -14.03
N LEU A 239 -14.63 -12.40 -14.20
CA LEU A 239 -14.95 -13.28 -15.32
C LEU A 239 -16.11 -14.21 -14.93
N LYS A 240 -17.35 -13.81 -15.20
CA LYS A 240 -18.52 -14.68 -15.00
C LYS A 240 -19.21 -14.92 -16.35
N PRO A 241 -19.55 -16.21 -16.68
CA PRO A 241 -19.25 -17.44 -15.92
C PRO A 241 -17.77 -17.84 -16.02
N LEU A 242 -17.22 -18.36 -14.91
CA LEU A 242 -15.87 -18.94 -14.90
C LEU A 242 -15.86 -20.26 -15.68
N THR A 243 -14.78 -20.55 -16.38
CA THR A 243 -14.53 -21.90 -16.90
C THR A 243 -14.13 -22.84 -15.74
N THR A 244 -14.32 -24.15 -15.90
CA THR A 244 -13.94 -25.15 -14.89
C THR A 244 -12.48 -25.01 -14.44
N GLN A 245 -11.58 -24.64 -15.36
CA GLN A 245 -10.17 -24.40 -15.06
C GLN A 245 -9.97 -23.12 -14.21
N GLN A 246 -10.75 -22.09 -14.48
CA GLN A 246 -10.71 -20.84 -13.71
C GLN A 246 -11.31 -21.01 -12.31
N GLU A 247 -12.35 -21.86 -12.16
CA GLU A 247 -12.91 -22.22 -10.86
C GLU A 247 -11.89 -22.97 -9.99
N ALA A 248 -11.15 -23.91 -10.58
CA ALA A 248 -10.09 -24.65 -9.88
C ALA A 248 -8.92 -23.76 -9.44
N MET A 249 -8.68 -22.62 -10.11
CA MET A 249 -7.65 -21.65 -9.74
C MET A 249 -8.13 -20.61 -8.70
N ALA A 250 -9.44 -20.51 -8.48
CA ALA A 250 -10.06 -19.57 -7.54
C ALA A 250 -10.28 -20.16 -6.12
N THR A 251 -10.20 -21.49 -5.98
CA THR A 251 -10.23 -22.24 -4.71
C THR A 251 -8.84 -22.41 -4.14
#